data_a4bff71eea0a8a8a71767aa4b98b491d
#
_entry.id   a4bff71eea0a8a8a71767aa4b98b491d
#
_cell.length_a   1.000
_cell.length_b   1.000
_cell.length_c   1.000
_cell.angle_alpha   90.00
_cell.angle_beta   90.00
_cell.angle_gamma   90.00
#
_symmetry.space_group_name_H-M   'P 1'
#
loop_
_entity.id
_entity.type
_entity.pdbx_description
1 polymer ?
#
loop_
_entity_poly.entity_id
_entity_poly.type
_entity_poly.pdbx_seq_one_letter_code
_entity_poly.pdbx_strand_id
1 'polypeptide(L)'
;MNDTFMKTKPVFPLLVSMALPNVISMLVNSLYNIVDSLFVARINEQAMTALSLVFPVQNLINAISIGFGIGINAQIALYLGAGDREKADISATHGMALSMLHGLLCTVIGIAIMPGFLRRFTTDESLVSMGVLYTTIVFLFSIVNMADLAFEKMFQAVGRMKTTMAALIAGCVCNIVLDPVLIFGLGPVPALGIAGAALATNFGQFVTFCIYLSCYSTADLPVRLRRKHLRPNAALDSKLYAIGIPAILNLALPSLLVTFLNGLLAAFSQSYVTVLGIYYKLQTFLYLPANGIVQGMRPLVGYNYGAKEHGRVAKLYRLTLGLSAAIMAVGTVLCLTISGSLIGLFSSNPETIAIGAKALRIICLGFIVSAVSTTSSGALEGLGKGVPSLVISLCRYVLFIMPLAWLLCRAFGPTGVWHAFWITEVCSAAIAFVVYRKAVAKK
;
A
#
# COMPACT_ATOMS: atom_id res chain seq x y z
N MET A 1 3.90 6.32 -28.96
CA MET A 1 4.83 5.30 -28.45
C MET A 1 4.20 3.91 -28.58
N ASN A 2 4.98 2.92 -28.99
CA ASN A 2 4.42 1.59 -29.24
C ASN A 2 4.27 0.85 -27.89
N ASP A 3 3.05 0.67 -27.40
CA ASP A 3 2.69 -0.04 -26.18
C ASP A 3 2.87 -1.58 -26.28
N THR A 4 3.19 -2.05 -27.50
CA THR A 4 3.40 -3.48 -27.78
C THR A 4 4.61 -4.07 -27.04
N PHE A 5 5.52 -3.25 -26.51
CA PHE A 5 6.71 -3.76 -25.80
C PHE A 5 6.35 -4.66 -24.60
N MET A 6 5.16 -4.46 -23.99
CA MET A 6 4.70 -5.31 -22.87
C MET A 6 4.42 -6.75 -23.30
N LYS A 7 4.08 -6.99 -24.58
CA LYS A 7 3.87 -8.35 -25.11
C LYS A 7 5.05 -8.88 -25.94
N THR A 8 5.98 -8.02 -26.37
CA THR A 8 7.06 -8.43 -27.28
C THR A 8 8.39 -8.65 -26.58
N LYS A 9 8.73 -7.83 -25.57
CA LYS A 9 10.02 -7.96 -24.87
C LYS A 9 10.13 -9.28 -24.08
N PRO A 10 11.35 -9.80 -23.87
CA PRO A 10 11.58 -10.95 -23.00
C PRO A 10 11.00 -10.70 -21.60
N VAL A 11 10.32 -11.72 -21.03
CA VAL A 11 9.48 -11.55 -19.83
C VAL A 11 10.29 -11.16 -18.59
N PHE A 12 11.47 -11.79 -18.36
CA PHE A 12 12.26 -11.50 -17.17
C PHE A 12 12.84 -10.07 -17.15
N PRO A 13 13.55 -9.59 -18.17
CA PRO A 13 14.03 -8.20 -18.21
C PRO A 13 12.88 -7.18 -18.15
N LEU A 14 11.74 -7.51 -18.77
CA LEU A 14 10.55 -6.66 -18.73
C LEU A 14 10.03 -6.54 -17.31
N LEU A 15 9.84 -7.67 -16.59
CA LEU A 15 9.40 -7.69 -15.22
C LEU A 15 10.33 -6.86 -14.31
N VAL A 16 11.64 -7.08 -14.42
CA VAL A 16 12.65 -6.34 -13.63
C VAL A 16 12.59 -4.84 -13.93
N SER A 17 12.46 -4.46 -15.20
CA SER A 17 12.37 -3.04 -15.60
C SER A 17 11.12 -2.32 -15.05
N MET A 18 10.07 -3.05 -14.75
CA MET A 18 8.84 -2.53 -14.13
C MET A 18 8.88 -2.62 -12.60
N ALA A 19 9.45 -3.68 -12.06
CA ALA A 19 9.50 -3.94 -10.63
C ALA A 19 10.53 -3.08 -9.90
N LEU A 20 11.74 -2.96 -10.43
CA LEU A 20 12.83 -2.26 -9.76
C LEU A 20 12.52 -0.79 -9.45
N PRO A 21 11.95 0.02 -10.38
CA PRO A 21 11.52 1.38 -10.03
C PRO A 21 10.48 1.41 -8.91
N ASN A 22 9.54 0.45 -8.87
CA ASN A 22 8.55 0.38 -7.79
C ASN A 22 9.18 0.03 -6.45
N VAL A 23 10.11 -0.92 -6.42
CA VAL A 23 10.86 -1.26 -5.18
C VAL A 23 11.60 -0.03 -4.65
N ILE A 24 12.29 0.71 -5.53
CA ILE A 24 13.00 1.94 -5.15
C ILE A 24 12.00 2.99 -4.64
N SER A 25 10.87 3.20 -5.33
CA SER A 25 9.83 4.12 -4.92
C SER A 25 9.30 3.80 -3.52
N MET A 26 8.98 2.53 -3.27
CA MET A 26 8.48 2.09 -1.97
C MET A 26 9.52 2.25 -0.85
N LEU A 27 10.80 1.98 -1.15
CA LEU A 27 11.90 2.20 -0.20
C LEU A 27 12.04 3.68 0.16
N VAL A 28 12.08 4.56 -0.84
CA VAL A 28 12.18 6.02 -0.64
C VAL A 28 10.98 6.53 0.14
N ASN A 29 9.77 6.06 -0.19
CA ASN A 29 8.55 6.43 0.54
C ASN A 29 8.58 5.96 2.01
N SER A 30 9.12 4.77 2.28
CA SER A 30 9.27 4.28 3.66
C SER A 30 10.30 5.10 4.45
N LEU A 31 11.42 5.45 3.83
CA LEU A 31 12.44 6.32 4.44
C LEU A 31 11.90 7.72 4.71
N TYR A 32 11.20 8.31 3.75
CA TYR A 32 10.55 9.60 3.90
C TYR A 32 9.59 9.60 5.10
N ASN A 33 8.72 8.60 5.25
CA ASN A 33 7.80 8.53 6.39
C ASN A 33 8.50 8.48 7.74
N ILE A 34 9.69 7.84 7.81
CA ILE A 34 10.51 7.82 9.02
C ILE A 34 11.07 9.22 9.31
N VAL A 35 11.62 9.90 8.29
CA VAL A 35 12.20 11.23 8.42
C VAL A 35 11.16 12.26 8.84
N ASP A 36 9.99 12.27 8.21
CA ASP A 36 8.85 13.12 8.56
C ASP A 36 8.43 12.92 10.04
N SER A 37 8.27 11.66 10.45
CA SER A 37 7.95 11.33 11.85
C SER A 37 9.03 11.81 12.84
N LEU A 38 10.31 11.76 12.46
CA LEU A 38 11.41 12.26 13.29
C LEU A 38 11.36 13.79 13.46
N PHE A 39 11.00 14.53 12.39
CA PHE A 39 10.83 15.98 12.49
C PHE A 39 9.63 16.35 13.37
N VAL A 40 8.50 15.67 13.21
CA VAL A 40 7.32 15.90 14.06
C VAL A 40 7.61 15.59 15.54
N ALA A 41 8.32 14.49 15.81
CA ALA A 41 8.72 14.14 17.17
C ALA A 41 9.62 15.20 17.85
N ARG A 42 10.35 16.00 17.08
CA ARG A 42 11.18 17.11 17.58
C ARG A 42 10.39 18.38 17.90
N ILE A 43 9.14 18.49 17.48
CA ILE A 43 8.27 19.62 17.85
C ILE A 43 7.97 19.55 19.35
N ASN A 44 7.27 18.55 19.76
CA ASN A 44 7.00 18.15 21.14
C ASN A 44 6.31 16.77 21.16
N GLU A 45 6.16 16.17 22.33
CA GLU A 45 5.51 14.87 22.53
C GLU A 45 4.00 14.92 22.16
N GLN A 46 3.34 16.05 22.40
CA GLN A 46 1.91 16.23 22.08
C GLN A 46 1.68 16.20 20.56
N ALA A 47 2.54 16.81 19.75
CA ALA A 47 2.43 16.77 18.29
C ALA A 47 2.54 15.34 17.75
N MET A 48 3.48 14.55 18.29
CA MET A 48 3.62 13.14 17.90
C MET A 48 2.42 12.30 18.34
N THR A 49 1.85 12.57 19.51
CA THR A 49 0.62 11.93 20.00
C THR A 49 -0.57 12.28 19.11
N ALA A 50 -0.73 13.57 18.76
CA ALA A 50 -1.79 14.02 17.87
C ALA A 50 -1.70 13.35 16.50
N LEU A 51 -0.48 13.27 15.90
CA LEU A 51 -0.25 12.58 14.64
C LEU A 51 -0.62 11.08 14.72
N SER A 52 -0.27 10.43 15.82
CA SER A 52 -0.60 9.01 16.04
C SER A 52 -2.12 8.76 16.12
N LEU A 53 -2.86 9.68 16.74
CA LEU A 53 -4.34 9.62 16.81
C LEU A 53 -5.02 9.84 15.45
N VAL A 54 -4.42 10.65 14.59
CA VAL A 54 -4.90 10.97 13.24
C VAL A 54 -4.60 9.84 12.24
N PHE A 55 -3.50 9.12 12.45
CA PHE A 55 -2.96 8.12 11.52
C PHE A 55 -3.99 7.10 11.00
N PRO A 56 -4.91 6.53 11.81
CA PRO A 56 -5.89 5.56 11.29
C PRO A 56 -6.80 6.13 10.21
N VAL A 57 -7.25 7.38 10.37
CA VAL A 57 -8.13 8.04 9.38
C VAL A 57 -7.36 8.38 8.11
N GLN A 58 -6.14 8.88 8.26
CA GLN A 58 -5.25 9.16 7.13
C GLN A 58 -4.92 7.89 6.34
N ASN A 59 -4.66 6.79 7.04
CA ASN A 59 -4.41 5.49 6.41
C ASN A 59 -5.63 4.94 5.67
N LEU A 60 -6.84 5.17 6.18
CA LEU A 60 -8.08 4.80 5.49
C LEU A 60 -8.24 5.59 4.17
N ILE A 61 -7.98 6.90 4.18
CA ILE A 61 -8.03 7.74 2.98
C ILE A 61 -6.98 7.26 1.95
N ASN A 62 -5.77 6.94 2.40
CA ASN A 62 -4.73 6.37 1.54
C ASN A 62 -5.15 4.99 0.98
N ALA A 63 -5.79 4.14 1.78
CA ALA A 63 -6.29 2.85 1.31
C ALA A 63 -7.37 3.02 0.23
N ILE A 64 -8.28 3.99 0.37
CA ILE A 64 -9.29 4.34 -0.65
C ILE A 64 -8.60 4.77 -1.94
N SER A 65 -7.64 5.67 -1.84
CA SER A 65 -6.91 6.23 -2.98
C SER A 65 -6.12 5.16 -3.75
N ILE A 66 -5.29 4.40 -3.04
CA ILE A 66 -4.45 3.34 -3.62
C ILE A 66 -5.32 2.20 -4.18
N GLY A 67 -6.32 1.77 -3.41
CA GLY A 67 -7.17 0.65 -3.80
C GLY A 67 -8.00 0.95 -5.05
N PHE A 68 -8.61 2.13 -5.12
CA PHE A 68 -9.32 2.57 -6.33
C PHE A 68 -8.36 2.72 -7.52
N GLY A 69 -7.16 3.26 -7.27
CA GLY A 69 -6.09 3.37 -8.27
C GLY A 69 -5.65 2.02 -8.85
N ILE A 70 -5.68 0.92 -8.07
CA ILE A 70 -5.43 -0.44 -8.58
C ILE A 70 -6.49 -0.81 -9.63
N GLY A 71 -7.76 -0.43 -9.42
CA GLY A 71 -8.82 -0.61 -10.40
C GLY A 71 -8.55 0.13 -11.71
N ILE A 72 -8.12 1.38 -11.62
CA ILE A 72 -7.72 2.20 -12.80
C ILE A 72 -6.57 1.51 -13.56
N ASN A 73 -5.51 1.13 -12.85
CA ASN A 73 -4.36 0.47 -13.44
C ASN A 73 -4.74 -0.80 -14.20
N ALA A 74 -5.49 -1.69 -13.56
CA ALA A 74 -5.89 -2.97 -14.13
C ALA A 74 -6.79 -2.81 -15.37
N GLN A 75 -7.79 -1.92 -15.33
CA GLN A 75 -8.69 -1.68 -16.44
C GLN A 75 -7.97 -1.10 -17.66
N ILE A 76 -7.13 -0.09 -17.45
CA ILE A 76 -6.35 0.54 -18.53
C ILE A 76 -5.43 -0.51 -19.17
N ALA A 77 -4.65 -1.23 -18.37
CA ALA A 77 -3.72 -2.24 -18.88
C ALA A 77 -4.44 -3.33 -19.69
N LEU A 78 -5.59 -3.81 -19.20
CA LEU A 78 -6.39 -4.84 -19.85
C LEU A 78 -6.94 -4.36 -21.19
N TYR A 79 -7.51 -3.16 -21.28
CA TYR A 79 -8.07 -2.64 -22.51
C TYR A 79 -6.99 -2.26 -23.54
N LEU A 80 -5.83 -1.73 -23.08
CA LEU A 80 -4.69 -1.51 -23.97
C LEU A 80 -4.19 -2.84 -24.55
N GLY A 81 -4.08 -3.88 -23.73
CA GLY A 81 -3.71 -5.21 -24.18
C GLY A 81 -4.70 -5.79 -25.20
N ALA A 82 -5.98 -5.55 -25.02
CA ALA A 82 -7.04 -5.95 -25.94
C ALA A 82 -7.08 -5.11 -27.24
N GLY A 83 -6.29 -4.04 -27.34
CA GLY A 83 -6.30 -3.10 -28.48
C GLY A 83 -7.46 -2.10 -28.45
N ASP A 84 -8.27 -2.10 -27.38
CA ASP A 84 -9.45 -1.22 -27.22
C ASP A 84 -9.02 0.08 -26.52
N ARG A 85 -8.40 0.98 -27.30
CA ARG A 85 -7.93 2.27 -26.79
C ARG A 85 -9.07 3.18 -26.32
N GLU A 86 -10.24 3.05 -26.92
CA GLU A 86 -11.38 3.88 -26.52
C GLU A 86 -11.84 3.54 -25.10
N LYS A 87 -12.00 2.26 -24.78
CA LYS A 87 -12.31 1.84 -23.40
C LYS A 87 -11.18 2.15 -22.42
N ALA A 88 -9.93 2.11 -22.85
CA ALA A 88 -8.80 2.53 -22.01
C ALA A 88 -8.88 4.04 -21.70
N ASP A 89 -9.16 4.90 -22.69
CA ASP A 89 -9.38 6.34 -22.51
C ASP A 89 -10.58 6.64 -21.60
N ILE A 90 -11.70 5.90 -21.77
CA ILE A 90 -12.87 6.03 -20.89
C ILE A 90 -12.51 5.63 -19.46
N SER A 91 -11.85 4.46 -19.26
CA SER A 91 -11.44 4.01 -17.93
C SER A 91 -10.49 4.98 -17.24
N ALA A 92 -9.58 5.60 -17.97
CA ALA A 92 -8.69 6.64 -17.45
C ALA A 92 -9.46 7.92 -17.09
N THR A 93 -10.37 8.38 -17.96
CA THR A 93 -11.14 9.61 -17.74
C THR A 93 -12.09 9.46 -16.56
N HIS A 94 -12.85 8.36 -16.48
CA HIS A 94 -13.73 8.07 -15.37
C HIS A 94 -12.95 7.80 -14.09
N GLY A 95 -11.84 7.03 -14.18
CA GLY A 95 -10.96 6.78 -13.05
C GLY A 95 -10.45 8.07 -12.42
N MET A 96 -10.00 9.03 -13.24
CA MET A 96 -9.58 10.35 -12.77
C MET A 96 -10.73 11.13 -12.14
N ALA A 97 -11.88 11.22 -12.82
CA ALA A 97 -13.04 11.98 -12.34
C ALA A 97 -13.59 11.42 -11.02
N LEU A 98 -13.71 10.09 -10.92
CA LEU A 98 -14.15 9.42 -9.69
C LEU A 98 -13.12 9.54 -8.58
N SER A 99 -11.82 9.49 -8.87
CA SER A 99 -10.77 9.76 -7.87
C SER A 99 -10.89 11.16 -7.29
N MET A 100 -11.11 12.18 -8.14
CA MET A 100 -11.32 13.55 -7.67
C MET A 100 -12.60 13.68 -6.84
N LEU A 101 -13.68 12.98 -7.22
CA LEU A 101 -14.93 12.93 -6.44
C LEU A 101 -14.69 12.28 -5.07
N HIS A 102 -13.98 11.15 -5.01
CA HIS A 102 -13.60 10.53 -3.74
C HIS A 102 -12.74 11.48 -2.90
N GLY A 103 -11.80 12.21 -3.52
CA GLY A 103 -11.00 13.23 -2.86
C GLY A 103 -11.86 14.32 -2.21
N LEU A 104 -12.87 14.82 -2.95
CA LEU A 104 -13.83 15.80 -2.41
C LEU A 104 -14.63 15.23 -1.24
N LEU A 105 -15.14 14.01 -1.38
CA LEU A 105 -15.87 13.33 -0.29
C LEU A 105 -14.99 13.12 0.92
N CYS A 106 -13.76 12.67 0.75
CA CYS A 106 -12.80 12.50 1.84
C CYS A 106 -12.43 13.83 2.51
N THR A 107 -12.33 14.92 1.76
CA THR A 107 -12.14 16.27 2.32
C THR A 107 -13.32 16.64 3.23
N VAL A 108 -14.54 16.61 2.69
CA VAL A 108 -15.73 17.05 3.43
C VAL A 108 -15.99 16.17 4.63
N ILE A 109 -16.05 14.85 4.43
CA ILE A 109 -16.36 13.88 5.48
C ILE A 109 -15.22 13.82 6.50
N GLY A 110 -13.97 13.80 6.05
CA GLY A 110 -12.80 13.73 6.92
C GLY A 110 -12.70 14.92 7.86
N ILE A 111 -12.84 16.15 7.34
CA ILE A 111 -12.80 17.36 8.17
C ILE A 111 -13.99 17.39 9.15
N ALA A 112 -15.20 17.02 8.70
CA ALA A 112 -16.39 17.05 9.54
C ALA A 112 -16.35 16.04 10.70
N ILE A 113 -15.81 14.85 10.47
CA ILE A 113 -15.78 13.76 11.46
C ILE A 113 -14.62 13.93 12.46
N MET A 114 -13.52 14.55 12.06
CA MET A 114 -12.27 14.53 12.80
C MET A 114 -12.35 15.06 14.23
N PRO A 115 -13.04 16.19 14.52
CA PRO A 115 -13.15 16.69 15.90
C PRO A 115 -13.87 15.69 16.82
N GLY A 116 -14.99 15.11 16.36
CA GLY A 116 -15.73 14.09 17.11
C GLY A 116 -14.97 12.78 17.27
N PHE A 117 -14.20 12.39 16.27
CA PHE A 117 -13.33 11.21 16.32
C PHE A 117 -12.25 11.36 17.38
N LEU A 118 -11.49 12.46 17.37
CA LEU A 118 -10.41 12.70 18.32
C LEU A 118 -10.88 12.78 19.77
N ARG A 119 -12.01 13.45 20.02
CA ARG A 119 -12.60 13.54 21.36
C ARG A 119 -13.05 12.21 21.97
N ARG A 120 -13.14 11.14 21.17
CA ARG A 120 -13.39 9.79 21.70
C ARG A 120 -12.13 9.13 22.28
N PHE A 121 -10.94 9.60 21.89
CA PHE A 121 -9.66 9.03 22.32
C PHE A 121 -8.93 9.89 23.35
N THR A 122 -9.23 11.19 23.42
CA THR A 122 -8.60 12.10 24.35
C THR A 122 -9.55 13.20 24.83
N THR A 123 -9.39 13.60 26.08
CA THR A 123 -10.07 14.78 26.68
C THR A 123 -9.19 16.04 26.63
N ASP A 124 -7.93 15.92 26.18
CA ASP A 124 -7.01 17.05 26.03
C ASP A 124 -7.36 17.85 24.76
N GLU A 125 -7.99 19.02 24.96
CA GLU A 125 -8.38 19.91 23.86
C GLU A 125 -7.19 20.45 23.06
N SER A 126 -5.98 20.48 23.64
CA SER A 126 -4.75 20.84 22.91
C SER A 126 -4.40 19.79 21.86
N LEU A 127 -4.47 18.50 22.24
CA LEU A 127 -4.27 17.38 21.31
C LEU A 127 -5.34 17.34 20.22
N VAL A 128 -6.61 17.58 20.61
CA VAL A 128 -7.72 17.65 19.64
C VAL A 128 -7.49 18.79 18.65
N SER A 129 -7.12 19.97 19.14
CA SER A 129 -6.86 21.15 18.29
C SER A 129 -5.71 20.91 17.31
N MET A 130 -4.59 20.34 17.78
CA MET A 130 -3.45 19.98 16.91
C MET A 130 -3.82 18.94 15.85
N GLY A 131 -4.55 17.89 16.24
CA GLY A 131 -4.99 16.85 15.31
C GLY A 131 -5.98 17.37 14.27
N VAL A 132 -6.94 18.22 14.68
CA VAL A 132 -7.90 18.89 13.77
C VAL A 132 -7.17 19.82 12.80
N LEU A 133 -6.25 20.64 13.29
CA LEU A 133 -5.45 21.55 12.45
C LEU A 133 -4.66 20.77 11.38
N TYR A 134 -3.93 19.74 11.80
CA TYR A 134 -3.15 18.90 10.90
C TYR A 134 -4.02 18.24 9.83
N THR A 135 -5.11 17.58 10.26
CA THR A 135 -6.00 16.86 9.33
C THR A 135 -6.76 17.80 8.41
N THR A 136 -7.16 18.97 8.88
CA THR A 136 -7.82 19.96 8.02
C THR A 136 -6.91 20.35 6.87
N ILE A 137 -5.65 20.65 7.15
CA ILE A 137 -4.65 21.01 6.12
C ILE A 137 -4.43 19.84 5.16
N VAL A 138 -4.17 18.63 5.67
CA VAL A 138 -3.92 17.45 4.82
C VAL A 138 -5.15 17.09 3.98
N PHE A 139 -6.34 17.09 4.58
CA PHE A 139 -7.55 16.66 3.87
C PHE A 139 -8.07 17.68 2.85
N LEU A 140 -7.79 18.96 3.01
CA LEU A 140 -8.08 19.97 1.97
C LEU A 140 -7.37 19.63 0.65
N PHE A 141 -6.23 18.96 0.70
CA PHE A 141 -5.48 18.51 -0.47
C PHE A 141 -5.85 17.10 -0.96
N SER A 142 -6.85 16.43 -0.36
CA SER A 142 -7.23 15.07 -0.76
C SER A 142 -7.62 14.96 -2.24
N ILE A 143 -8.20 15.99 -2.83
CA ILE A 143 -8.52 16.02 -4.27
C ILE A 143 -7.24 15.93 -5.10
N VAL A 144 -6.22 16.72 -4.75
CA VAL A 144 -4.92 16.72 -5.44
C VAL A 144 -4.20 15.39 -5.24
N ASN A 145 -4.19 14.88 -4.01
CA ASN A 145 -3.59 13.59 -3.68
C ASN A 145 -4.24 12.42 -4.46
N MET A 146 -5.57 12.39 -4.55
CA MET A 146 -6.26 11.34 -5.29
C MET A 146 -6.08 11.48 -6.81
N ALA A 147 -5.98 12.70 -7.33
CA ALA A 147 -5.62 12.94 -8.73
C ALA A 147 -4.17 12.53 -9.02
N ASP A 148 -3.24 12.82 -8.11
CA ASP A 148 -1.84 12.40 -8.17
C ASP A 148 -1.72 10.87 -8.26
N LEU A 149 -2.38 10.15 -7.35
CA LEU A 149 -2.42 8.69 -7.36
C LEU A 149 -3.11 8.11 -8.61
N ALA A 150 -4.16 8.75 -9.11
CA ALA A 150 -4.78 8.34 -10.37
C ALA A 150 -3.80 8.45 -11.54
N PHE A 151 -3.06 9.56 -11.65
CA PHE A 151 -1.98 9.69 -12.64
C PHE A 151 -0.89 8.64 -12.45
N GLU A 152 -0.41 8.44 -11.21
CA GLU A 152 0.56 7.38 -10.92
C GLU A 152 0.11 6.04 -11.50
N LYS A 153 -1.16 5.65 -11.24
CA LYS A 153 -1.70 4.36 -11.70
C LYS A 153 -1.90 4.32 -13.21
N MET A 154 -2.23 5.45 -13.85
CA MET A 154 -2.26 5.57 -15.31
C MET A 154 -0.85 5.39 -15.91
N PHE A 155 0.17 6.06 -15.38
CA PHE A 155 1.56 5.90 -15.83
C PHE A 155 2.07 4.47 -15.62
N GLN A 156 1.74 3.84 -14.50
CA GLN A 156 2.06 2.44 -14.24
C GLN A 156 1.38 1.50 -15.25
N ALA A 157 0.10 1.74 -15.56
CA ALA A 157 -0.67 0.93 -16.51
C ALA A 157 -0.06 0.93 -17.92
N VAL A 158 0.53 2.06 -18.34
CA VAL A 158 1.21 2.18 -19.63
C VAL A 158 2.71 1.85 -19.58
N GLY A 159 3.20 1.33 -18.45
CA GLY A 159 4.58 0.88 -18.28
C GLY A 159 5.62 1.97 -18.05
N ARG A 160 5.20 3.17 -17.67
CA ARG A 160 6.09 4.32 -17.39
C ARG A 160 6.58 4.34 -15.93
N MET A 161 7.07 3.20 -15.42
CA MET A 161 7.49 3.06 -14.02
C MET A 161 8.64 3.99 -13.60
N LYS A 162 9.55 4.33 -14.53
CA LYS A 162 10.62 5.28 -14.25
C LYS A 162 10.09 6.69 -14.00
N THR A 163 9.04 7.08 -14.71
CA THR A 163 8.38 8.37 -14.49
C THR A 163 7.71 8.41 -13.13
N THR A 164 7.02 7.33 -12.73
CA THR A 164 6.38 7.26 -11.40
C THR A 164 7.41 7.29 -10.29
N MET A 165 8.52 6.57 -10.43
CA MET A 165 9.63 6.60 -9.49
C MET A 165 10.22 8.02 -9.36
N ALA A 166 10.52 8.68 -10.48
CA ALA A 166 11.14 10.01 -10.46
C ALA A 166 10.20 11.07 -9.83
N ALA A 167 8.91 11.03 -10.16
CA ALA A 167 7.91 11.93 -9.60
C ALA A 167 7.78 11.75 -8.09
N LEU A 168 7.67 10.49 -7.63
CA LEU A 168 7.56 10.19 -6.20
C LEU A 168 8.82 10.60 -5.43
N ILE A 169 10.03 10.31 -5.97
CA ILE A 169 11.29 10.73 -5.34
C ILE A 169 11.36 12.25 -5.22
N ALA A 170 10.98 12.99 -6.27
CA ALA A 170 10.97 14.44 -6.25
C ALA A 170 10.02 14.99 -5.18
N GLY A 171 8.82 14.41 -5.03
CA GLY A 171 7.87 14.78 -3.99
C GLY A 171 8.40 14.48 -2.57
N CYS A 172 9.00 13.30 -2.36
CA CYS A 172 9.62 12.93 -1.08
C CYS A 172 10.78 13.87 -0.71
N VAL A 173 11.65 14.18 -1.67
CA VAL A 173 12.77 15.11 -1.44
C VAL A 173 12.26 16.52 -1.12
N CYS A 174 11.25 16.99 -1.86
CA CYS A 174 10.62 18.28 -1.58
C CYS A 174 10.06 18.34 -0.16
N ASN A 175 9.34 17.30 0.28
CA ASN A 175 8.81 17.22 1.64
C ASN A 175 9.95 17.23 2.68
N ILE A 176 10.96 16.37 2.57
CA ILE A 176 12.10 16.29 3.50
C ILE A 176 12.82 17.64 3.64
N VAL A 177 12.92 18.40 2.55
CA VAL A 177 13.55 19.74 2.57
C VAL A 177 12.61 20.77 3.21
N LEU A 178 11.31 20.69 2.95
CA LEU A 178 10.33 21.64 3.47
C LEU A 178 9.98 21.40 4.94
N ASP A 179 10.04 20.16 5.43
CA ASP A 179 9.75 19.83 6.82
C ASP A 179 10.51 20.73 7.82
N PRO A 180 11.87 20.76 7.85
CA PRO A 180 12.57 21.61 8.80
C PRO A 180 12.32 23.10 8.58
N VAL A 181 12.09 23.53 7.34
CA VAL A 181 11.83 24.94 7.00
C VAL A 181 10.48 25.40 7.53
N LEU A 182 9.43 24.58 7.35
CA LEU A 182 8.07 24.94 7.74
C LEU A 182 7.76 24.60 9.19
N ILE A 183 8.35 23.52 9.72
CA ILE A 183 8.13 23.10 11.12
C ILE A 183 8.82 24.06 12.09
N PHE A 184 10.11 24.31 11.90
CA PHE A 184 10.95 25.06 12.85
C PHE A 184 11.14 26.52 12.48
N GLY A 185 10.81 26.89 11.24
CA GLY A 185 11.07 28.21 10.69
C GLY A 185 12.51 28.38 10.23
N LEU A 186 12.70 29.01 9.09
CA LEU A 186 14.03 29.36 8.58
C LEU A 186 13.99 30.69 7.83
N GLY A 187 14.81 31.64 8.25
CA GLY A 187 14.87 32.98 7.64
C GLY A 187 13.54 33.73 7.79
N PRO A 188 12.89 34.13 6.69
CA PRO A 188 11.61 34.85 6.72
C PRO A 188 10.39 33.96 7.00
N VAL A 189 10.57 32.64 7.00
CA VAL A 189 9.46 31.68 7.22
C VAL A 189 9.27 31.47 8.72
N PRO A 190 8.05 31.74 9.27
CA PRO A 190 7.78 31.50 10.69
C PRO A 190 7.69 30.00 10.99
N ALA A 191 7.97 29.61 12.23
CA ALA A 191 7.78 28.26 12.71
C ALA A 191 6.28 27.93 12.78
N LEU A 192 5.83 26.96 11.99
CA LEU A 192 4.42 26.55 11.90
C LEU A 192 4.11 25.28 12.69
N GLY A 193 5.15 24.63 13.26
CA GLY A 193 4.97 23.40 14.03
C GLY A 193 4.27 22.30 13.23
N ILE A 194 3.24 21.69 13.83
CA ILE A 194 2.50 20.57 13.20
C ILE A 194 1.77 20.98 11.90
N ALA A 195 1.36 22.25 11.77
CA ALA A 195 0.80 22.77 10.52
C ALA A 195 1.87 22.82 9.42
N GLY A 196 3.13 23.10 9.78
CA GLY A 196 4.27 23.05 8.87
C GLY A 196 4.50 21.66 8.28
N ALA A 197 4.42 20.60 9.11
CA ALA A 197 4.51 19.21 8.65
C ALA A 197 3.37 18.86 7.67
N ALA A 198 2.13 19.26 7.99
CA ALA A 198 0.98 19.05 7.10
C ALA A 198 1.15 19.76 5.74
N LEU A 199 1.65 21.00 5.76
CA LEU A 199 1.92 21.77 4.54
C LEU A 199 3.05 21.15 3.72
N ALA A 200 4.15 20.74 4.36
CA ALA A 200 5.27 20.10 3.66
C ALA A 200 4.83 18.81 2.95
N THR A 201 4.02 17.99 3.61
CA THR A 201 3.42 16.79 3.00
C THR A 201 2.59 17.15 1.78
N ASN A 202 1.70 18.14 1.87
CA ASN A 202 0.87 18.60 0.77
C ASN A 202 1.69 19.17 -0.39
N PHE A 203 2.73 19.95 -0.10
CA PHE A 203 3.64 20.47 -1.14
C PHE A 203 4.39 19.35 -1.85
N GLY A 204 4.87 18.34 -1.14
CA GLY A 204 5.48 17.16 -1.73
C GLY A 204 4.53 16.46 -2.73
N GLN A 205 3.28 16.22 -2.33
CA GLN A 205 2.25 15.64 -3.20
C GLN A 205 1.91 16.55 -4.38
N PHE A 206 1.84 17.86 -4.16
CA PHE A 206 1.59 18.82 -5.23
C PHE A 206 2.71 18.84 -6.28
N VAL A 207 3.97 18.75 -5.84
CA VAL A 207 5.13 18.64 -6.75
C VAL A 207 5.04 17.36 -7.59
N THR A 208 4.71 16.23 -6.96
CA THR A 208 4.50 14.95 -7.66
C THR A 208 3.38 15.08 -8.72
N PHE A 209 2.26 15.66 -8.33
CA PHE A 209 1.13 15.92 -9.24
C PHE A 209 1.53 16.81 -10.43
N CYS A 210 2.26 17.91 -10.19
CA CYS A 210 2.75 18.80 -11.24
C CYS A 210 3.69 18.08 -12.21
N ILE A 211 4.55 17.20 -11.72
CA ILE A 211 5.43 16.38 -12.56
C ILE A 211 4.60 15.44 -13.44
N TYR A 212 3.59 14.76 -12.88
CA TYR A 212 2.70 13.91 -13.67
C TYR A 212 1.93 14.71 -14.72
N LEU A 213 1.39 15.86 -14.35
CA LEU A 213 0.65 16.72 -15.27
C LEU A 213 1.55 17.21 -16.42
N SER A 214 2.79 17.62 -16.10
CA SER A 214 3.79 18.01 -17.09
C SER A 214 4.15 16.85 -18.03
N CYS A 215 4.45 15.68 -17.45
CA CYS A 215 4.75 14.48 -18.25
C CYS A 215 3.54 14.04 -19.08
N TYR A 216 2.33 14.18 -18.57
CA TYR A 216 1.10 13.86 -19.29
C TYR A 216 0.87 14.78 -20.50
N SER A 217 1.14 16.09 -20.35
CA SER A 217 0.97 17.08 -21.42
C SER A 217 2.06 16.98 -22.50
N THR A 218 3.28 16.63 -22.13
CA THR A 218 4.43 16.61 -23.07
C THR A 218 4.68 15.24 -23.70
N ALA A 219 4.35 14.14 -23.01
CA ALA A 219 4.60 12.81 -23.52
C ALA A 219 3.44 12.28 -24.38
N ASP A 220 3.78 11.54 -25.44
CA ASP A 220 2.79 10.78 -26.19
C ASP A 220 2.46 9.49 -25.44
N LEU A 221 1.37 9.51 -24.66
CA LEU A 221 0.86 8.37 -23.94
C LEU A 221 -0.22 7.64 -24.78
N PRO A 222 -0.29 6.31 -24.68
CA PRO A 222 -1.30 5.52 -25.39
C PRO A 222 -2.73 5.73 -24.84
N VAL A 223 -2.87 6.44 -23.72
CA VAL A 223 -4.14 6.74 -23.04
C VAL A 223 -4.28 8.24 -22.83
N ARG A 224 -5.47 8.76 -23.12
CA ARG A 224 -5.77 10.19 -23.04
C ARG A 224 -7.05 10.44 -22.25
N LEU A 225 -7.01 11.43 -21.35
CA LEU A 225 -8.20 11.97 -20.70
C LEU A 225 -8.97 12.82 -21.72
N ARG A 226 -10.24 12.50 -21.95
CA ARG A 226 -11.04 13.18 -22.96
C ARG A 226 -12.38 13.65 -22.38
N ARG A 227 -12.68 14.93 -22.48
CA ARG A 227 -13.96 15.51 -22.01
C ARG A 227 -15.18 14.81 -22.58
N LYS A 228 -15.13 14.34 -23.83
CA LYS A 228 -16.23 13.60 -24.47
C LYS A 228 -16.58 12.28 -23.75
N HIS A 229 -15.64 11.72 -22.99
CA HIS A 229 -15.81 10.47 -22.23
C HIS A 229 -16.28 10.69 -20.78
N LEU A 230 -16.59 11.91 -20.35
CA LEU A 230 -17.16 12.18 -19.02
C LEU A 230 -18.63 11.77 -18.88
N ARG A 231 -19.26 11.31 -19.96
CA ARG A 231 -20.65 10.81 -19.90
C ARG A 231 -20.68 9.53 -19.04
N PRO A 232 -21.64 9.43 -18.08
CA PRO A 232 -21.73 8.26 -17.20
C PRO A 232 -21.77 6.94 -17.98
N ASN A 233 -20.93 6.00 -17.58
CA ASN A 233 -20.89 4.65 -18.16
C ASN A 233 -20.86 3.62 -17.03
N ALA A 234 -22.05 3.32 -16.49
CA ALA A 234 -22.21 2.42 -15.36
C ALA A 234 -21.53 1.04 -15.56
N ALA A 235 -21.47 0.56 -16.82
CA ALA A 235 -20.84 -0.72 -17.12
C ALA A 235 -19.32 -0.70 -16.95
N LEU A 236 -18.65 0.42 -17.26
CA LEU A 236 -17.22 0.57 -17.04
C LEU A 236 -16.91 0.99 -15.59
N ASP A 237 -17.72 1.88 -15.00
CA ASP A 237 -17.57 2.30 -13.61
C ASP A 237 -17.71 1.12 -12.65
N SER A 238 -18.70 0.26 -12.88
CA SER A 238 -18.88 -0.95 -12.05
C SER A 238 -17.65 -1.86 -12.09
N LYS A 239 -16.94 -1.93 -13.20
CA LYS A 239 -15.69 -2.70 -13.31
C LYS A 239 -14.53 -2.06 -12.54
N LEU A 240 -14.43 -0.71 -12.54
CA LEU A 240 -13.46 0.01 -11.71
C LEU A 240 -13.69 -0.30 -10.23
N TYR A 241 -14.94 -0.20 -9.77
CA TYR A 241 -15.30 -0.50 -8.38
C TYR A 241 -15.20 -1.99 -8.04
N ALA A 242 -15.48 -2.90 -8.98
CA ALA A 242 -15.34 -4.35 -8.77
C ALA A 242 -13.89 -4.78 -8.50
N ILE A 243 -12.90 -3.95 -8.86
CA ILE A 243 -11.50 -4.16 -8.51
C ILE A 243 -11.10 -3.24 -7.35
N GLY A 244 -11.50 -1.98 -7.40
CA GLY A 244 -11.11 -0.95 -6.45
C GLY A 244 -11.61 -1.24 -5.03
N ILE A 245 -12.89 -1.57 -4.83
CA ILE A 245 -13.45 -1.87 -3.50
C ILE A 245 -12.74 -3.08 -2.86
N PRO A 246 -12.60 -4.25 -3.53
CA PRO A 246 -11.79 -5.34 -3.01
C PRO A 246 -10.35 -4.93 -2.64
N ALA A 247 -9.70 -4.10 -3.46
CA ALA A 247 -8.36 -3.65 -3.19
C ALA A 247 -8.28 -2.71 -1.96
N ILE A 248 -9.26 -1.82 -1.77
CA ILE A 248 -9.39 -0.99 -0.57
C ILE A 248 -9.51 -1.87 0.67
N LEU A 249 -10.39 -2.87 0.64
CA LEU A 249 -10.58 -3.81 1.75
C LEU A 249 -9.31 -4.62 2.02
N ASN A 250 -8.61 -5.08 0.99
CA ASN A 250 -7.32 -5.77 1.13
C ASN A 250 -6.29 -4.93 1.88
N LEU A 251 -6.27 -3.62 1.66
CA LEU A 251 -5.36 -2.69 2.34
C LEU A 251 -5.80 -2.37 3.78
N ALA A 252 -7.10 -2.47 4.09
CA ALA A 252 -7.64 -2.18 5.42
C ALA A 252 -7.62 -3.40 6.37
N LEU A 253 -7.75 -4.62 5.85
CA LEU A 253 -7.81 -5.86 6.65
C LEU A 253 -6.62 -6.07 7.61
N PRO A 254 -5.36 -5.76 7.26
CA PRO A 254 -4.25 -5.87 8.20
C PRO A 254 -4.42 -5.03 9.47
N SER A 255 -5.01 -3.85 9.37
CA SER A 255 -5.26 -2.98 10.53
C SER A 255 -6.27 -3.60 11.51
N LEU A 256 -7.30 -4.26 10.99
CA LEU A 256 -8.26 -5.02 11.80
C LEU A 256 -7.57 -6.16 12.55
N LEU A 257 -6.70 -6.90 11.85
CA LEU A 257 -5.92 -7.99 12.46
C LEU A 257 -5.02 -7.47 13.57
N VAL A 258 -4.28 -6.38 13.35
CA VAL A 258 -3.39 -5.80 14.37
C VAL A 258 -4.16 -5.43 15.62
N THR A 259 -5.32 -4.80 15.47
CA THR A 259 -6.19 -4.43 16.60
C THR A 259 -6.63 -5.67 17.38
N PHE A 260 -7.06 -6.71 16.69
CA PHE A 260 -7.47 -7.98 17.33
C PHE A 260 -6.32 -8.64 18.09
N LEU A 261 -5.15 -8.76 17.47
CA LEU A 261 -3.98 -9.38 18.08
C LEU A 261 -3.44 -8.57 19.27
N ASN A 262 -3.47 -7.24 19.19
CA ASN A 262 -3.12 -6.39 20.33
C ASN A 262 -4.04 -6.66 21.52
N GLY A 263 -5.35 -6.80 21.28
CA GLY A 263 -6.32 -7.16 22.33
C GLY A 263 -6.01 -8.50 22.99
N LEU A 264 -5.63 -9.51 22.21
CA LEU A 264 -5.24 -10.82 22.76
C LEU A 264 -3.94 -10.75 23.59
N LEU A 265 -2.93 -10.06 23.10
CA LEU A 265 -1.60 -10.03 23.69
C LEU A 265 -1.52 -9.10 24.91
N ALA A 266 -2.33 -8.03 24.93
CA ALA A 266 -2.41 -7.10 26.07
C ALA A 266 -2.85 -7.79 27.38
N ALA A 267 -3.59 -8.90 27.29
CA ALA A 267 -3.99 -9.69 28.45
C ALA A 267 -2.81 -10.39 29.19
N PHE A 268 -1.63 -10.49 28.55
CA PHE A 268 -0.45 -11.14 29.14
C PHE A 268 0.56 -10.12 29.66
N SER A 269 1.12 -9.28 28.79
CA SER A 269 1.98 -8.17 29.20
C SER A 269 2.15 -7.14 28.07
N GLN A 270 2.59 -5.94 28.43
CA GLN A 270 2.90 -4.88 27.48
C GLN A 270 4.06 -5.27 26.54
N SER A 271 4.99 -6.11 26.99
CA SER A 271 6.12 -6.60 26.19
C SER A 271 5.64 -7.36 24.94
N TYR A 272 4.58 -8.16 25.03
CA TYR A 272 4.02 -8.88 23.87
C TYR A 272 3.39 -7.93 22.84
N VAL A 273 2.69 -6.89 23.28
CA VAL A 273 2.13 -5.86 22.42
C VAL A 273 3.24 -5.09 21.70
N THR A 274 4.30 -4.73 22.45
CA THR A 274 5.50 -4.07 21.90
C THR A 274 6.16 -4.95 20.84
N VAL A 275 6.34 -6.23 21.11
CA VAL A 275 6.90 -7.21 20.14
C VAL A 275 6.07 -7.28 18.87
N LEU A 276 4.74 -7.32 18.97
CA LEU A 276 3.88 -7.33 17.79
C LEU A 276 4.07 -6.06 16.96
N GLY A 277 4.15 -4.89 17.60
CA GLY A 277 4.42 -3.61 16.93
C GLY A 277 5.77 -3.60 16.22
N ILE A 278 6.83 -4.09 16.86
CA ILE A 278 8.16 -4.22 16.26
C ILE A 278 8.12 -5.18 15.07
N TYR A 279 7.45 -6.33 15.23
CA TYR A 279 7.27 -7.30 14.13
C TYR A 279 6.65 -6.66 12.90
N TYR A 280 5.55 -5.91 13.03
CA TYR A 280 4.92 -5.27 11.87
C TYR A 280 5.81 -4.21 11.20
N LYS A 281 6.62 -3.49 11.97
CA LYS A 281 7.63 -2.57 11.40
C LYS A 281 8.69 -3.34 10.59
N LEU A 282 9.24 -4.40 11.14
CA LEU A 282 10.20 -5.26 10.45
C LEU A 282 9.58 -5.94 9.22
N GLN A 283 8.36 -6.44 9.34
CA GLN A 283 7.62 -7.05 8.23
C GLN A 283 7.47 -6.09 7.06
N THR A 284 7.16 -4.82 7.32
CA THR A 284 7.05 -3.80 6.27
C THR A 284 8.32 -3.73 5.44
N PHE A 285 9.49 -3.69 6.05
CA PHE A 285 10.77 -3.65 5.33
C PHE A 285 11.10 -4.97 4.62
N LEU A 286 10.84 -6.10 5.25
CA LEU A 286 11.13 -7.41 4.67
C LEU A 286 10.25 -7.72 3.46
N TYR A 287 8.97 -7.30 3.49
CA TYR A 287 8.01 -7.54 2.41
C TYR A 287 8.05 -6.46 1.31
N LEU A 288 8.67 -5.32 1.56
CA LEU A 288 8.71 -4.18 0.64
C LEU A 288 9.24 -4.57 -0.76
N PRO A 289 10.38 -5.28 -0.92
CA PRO A 289 10.86 -5.66 -2.25
C PRO A 289 9.92 -6.62 -2.97
N ALA A 290 9.36 -7.60 -2.26
CA ALA A 290 8.40 -8.53 -2.84
C ALA A 290 7.11 -7.82 -3.30
N ASN A 291 6.59 -6.91 -2.49
CA ASN A 291 5.42 -6.09 -2.84
C ASN A 291 5.71 -5.19 -4.06
N GLY A 292 6.89 -4.62 -4.16
CA GLY A 292 7.31 -3.82 -5.32
C GLY A 292 7.34 -4.63 -6.61
N ILE A 293 7.80 -5.89 -6.54
CA ILE A 293 7.80 -6.82 -7.70
C ILE A 293 6.36 -7.16 -8.10
N VAL A 294 5.48 -7.45 -7.13
CA VAL A 294 4.07 -7.73 -7.39
C VAL A 294 3.38 -6.53 -8.01
N GLN A 295 3.64 -5.30 -7.54
CA GLN A 295 3.09 -4.09 -8.14
C GLN A 295 3.58 -3.89 -9.59
N GLY A 296 4.86 -4.16 -9.88
CA GLY A 296 5.40 -4.11 -11.24
C GLY A 296 4.81 -5.18 -12.17
N MET A 297 4.42 -6.33 -11.63
CA MET A 297 3.77 -7.42 -12.38
C MET A 297 2.33 -7.06 -12.80
N ARG A 298 1.55 -6.34 -11.98
CA ARG A 298 0.12 -6.09 -12.20
C ARG A 298 -0.22 -5.58 -13.60
N PRO A 299 0.35 -4.46 -14.10
CA PRO A 299 0.03 -3.97 -15.43
C PRO A 299 0.48 -4.93 -16.54
N LEU A 300 1.60 -5.65 -16.34
CA LEU A 300 2.07 -6.64 -17.31
C LEU A 300 1.10 -7.80 -17.45
N VAL A 301 0.58 -8.30 -16.34
CA VAL A 301 -0.42 -9.38 -16.31
C VAL A 301 -1.72 -8.90 -16.96
N GLY A 302 -2.22 -7.72 -16.60
CA GLY A 302 -3.43 -7.12 -17.19
C GLY A 302 -3.30 -6.96 -18.71
N TYR A 303 -2.21 -6.36 -19.16
CA TYR A 303 -1.96 -6.14 -20.58
C TYR A 303 -1.88 -7.45 -21.37
N ASN A 304 -1.06 -8.42 -20.90
CA ASN A 304 -0.90 -9.68 -21.61
C ASN A 304 -2.18 -10.54 -21.58
N TYR A 305 -2.98 -10.44 -20.53
CA TYR A 305 -4.29 -11.09 -20.47
C TYR A 305 -5.27 -10.47 -21.45
N GLY A 306 -5.34 -9.14 -21.55
CA GLY A 306 -6.13 -8.44 -22.57
C GLY A 306 -5.70 -8.80 -23.99
N ALA A 307 -4.39 -8.96 -24.20
CA ALA A 307 -3.82 -9.39 -25.49
C ALA A 307 -3.99 -10.88 -25.77
N LYS A 308 -4.63 -11.66 -24.90
CA LYS A 308 -4.80 -13.13 -24.98
C LYS A 308 -3.48 -13.92 -24.95
N GLU A 309 -2.40 -13.33 -24.46
CA GLU A 309 -1.08 -13.94 -24.31
C GLU A 309 -0.97 -14.73 -22.99
N HIS A 310 -1.81 -15.76 -22.83
CA HIS A 310 -1.94 -16.53 -21.59
C HIS A 310 -0.62 -17.22 -21.17
N GLY A 311 0.21 -17.63 -22.12
CA GLY A 311 1.52 -18.20 -21.85
C GLY A 311 2.47 -17.20 -21.16
N ARG A 312 2.39 -15.90 -21.55
CA ARG A 312 3.17 -14.83 -20.93
C ARG A 312 2.64 -14.50 -19.55
N VAL A 313 1.32 -14.49 -19.36
CA VAL A 313 0.67 -14.31 -18.03
C VAL A 313 1.17 -15.38 -17.06
N ALA A 314 1.17 -16.65 -17.47
CA ALA A 314 1.66 -17.75 -16.63
C ALA A 314 3.18 -17.64 -16.34
N LYS A 315 3.99 -17.17 -17.31
CA LYS A 315 5.42 -16.95 -17.12
C LYS A 315 5.70 -15.78 -16.16
N LEU A 316 4.96 -14.66 -16.31
CA LEU A 316 5.03 -13.52 -15.39
C LEU A 316 4.71 -13.92 -13.96
N TYR A 317 3.61 -14.66 -13.76
CA TYR A 317 3.21 -15.16 -12.44
C TYR A 317 4.32 -16.03 -11.83
N ARG A 318 4.85 -17.02 -12.57
CA ARG A 318 5.89 -17.93 -12.06
C ARG A 318 7.18 -17.20 -11.72
N LEU A 319 7.61 -16.25 -12.54
CA LEU A 319 8.82 -15.46 -12.27
C LEU A 319 8.63 -14.55 -11.05
N THR A 320 7.48 -13.87 -10.93
CA THR A 320 7.17 -13.05 -9.76
C THR A 320 7.12 -13.88 -8.50
N LEU A 321 6.48 -15.05 -8.53
CA LEU A 321 6.43 -15.98 -7.41
C LEU A 321 7.83 -16.42 -6.99
N GLY A 322 8.68 -16.82 -7.95
CA GLY A 322 10.05 -17.25 -7.68
C GLY A 322 10.91 -16.13 -7.06
N LEU A 323 10.82 -14.91 -7.60
CA LEU A 323 11.54 -13.75 -7.05
C LEU A 323 11.04 -13.38 -5.66
N SER A 324 9.71 -13.34 -5.45
CA SER A 324 9.13 -13.05 -4.14
C SER A 324 9.52 -14.13 -3.11
N ALA A 325 9.47 -15.41 -3.49
CA ALA A 325 9.89 -16.51 -2.61
C ALA A 325 11.39 -16.42 -2.26
N ALA A 326 12.25 -16.05 -3.20
CA ALA A 326 13.68 -15.85 -2.96
C ALA A 326 13.93 -14.70 -1.95
N ILE A 327 13.23 -13.57 -2.10
CA ILE A 327 13.30 -12.45 -1.16
C ILE A 327 12.81 -12.89 0.23
N MET A 328 11.69 -13.61 0.29
CA MET A 328 11.15 -14.12 1.55
C MET A 328 12.08 -15.15 2.20
N ALA A 329 12.81 -15.96 1.40
CA ALA A 329 13.83 -16.86 1.92
C ALA A 329 14.98 -16.09 2.59
N VAL A 330 15.45 -14.99 1.98
CA VAL A 330 16.45 -14.10 2.61
C VAL A 330 15.90 -13.54 3.92
N GLY A 331 14.65 -13.04 3.93
CA GLY A 331 13.99 -12.55 5.15
C GLY A 331 13.88 -13.64 6.23
N THR A 332 13.57 -14.87 5.84
CA THR A 332 13.53 -16.02 6.77
C THR A 332 14.91 -16.30 7.37
N VAL A 333 15.97 -16.33 6.56
CA VAL A 333 17.34 -16.55 7.05
C VAL A 333 17.75 -15.45 8.02
N LEU A 334 17.48 -14.18 7.72
CA LEU A 334 17.76 -13.06 8.62
C LEU A 334 17.01 -13.21 9.96
N CYS A 335 15.72 -13.53 9.94
CA CYS A 335 14.93 -13.72 11.14
C CYS A 335 15.37 -14.95 11.98
N LEU A 336 15.89 -16.01 11.35
CA LEU A 336 16.40 -17.18 12.05
C LEU A 336 17.77 -16.92 12.69
N THR A 337 18.65 -16.19 12.01
CA THR A 337 20.05 -16.02 12.41
C THR A 337 20.28 -14.83 13.35
N ILE A 338 19.67 -13.67 13.08
CA ILE A 338 19.91 -12.42 13.79
C ILE A 338 18.66 -11.83 14.44
N SER A 339 17.67 -12.67 14.78
CA SER A 339 16.39 -12.21 15.36
C SER A 339 16.55 -11.30 16.58
N GLY A 340 17.45 -11.60 17.49
CA GLY A 340 17.70 -10.76 18.68
C GLY A 340 18.22 -9.38 18.32
N SER A 341 19.17 -9.28 17.38
CA SER A 341 19.70 -8.01 16.90
C SER A 341 18.64 -7.20 16.18
N LEU A 342 17.76 -7.84 15.37
CA LEU A 342 16.66 -7.14 14.67
C LEU A 342 15.67 -6.51 15.65
N ILE A 343 15.30 -7.21 16.72
CA ILE A 343 14.43 -6.65 17.76
C ILE A 343 15.19 -5.59 18.57
N GLY A 344 16.48 -5.80 18.85
CA GLY A 344 17.35 -4.86 19.56
C GLY A 344 17.51 -3.49 18.88
N LEU A 345 17.23 -3.39 17.57
CA LEU A 345 17.18 -2.10 16.87
C LEU A 345 16.02 -1.20 17.37
N PHE A 346 14.98 -1.80 17.97
CA PHE A 346 13.76 -1.09 18.38
C PHE A 346 13.54 -1.07 19.89
N SER A 347 14.22 -1.93 20.64
CA SER A 347 14.06 -2.04 22.10
C SER A 347 15.37 -2.41 22.76
N SER A 348 15.64 -1.78 23.91
CA SER A 348 16.77 -2.13 24.80
C SER A 348 16.34 -3.05 25.96
N ASN A 349 15.04 -3.34 26.10
CA ASN A 349 14.52 -4.20 27.16
C ASN A 349 14.85 -5.68 26.87
N PRO A 350 15.64 -6.37 27.75
CA PRO A 350 16.05 -7.76 27.53
C PRO A 350 14.87 -8.74 27.38
N GLU A 351 13.79 -8.54 28.14
CA GLU A 351 12.59 -9.37 28.08
C GLU A 351 11.91 -9.23 26.69
N THR A 352 11.72 -7.97 26.23
CA THR A 352 11.15 -7.70 24.91
C THR A 352 12.01 -8.30 23.80
N ILE A 353 13.33 -8.22 23.91
CA ILE A 353 14.26 -8.82 22.94
C ILE A 353 14.12 -10.36 22.93
N ALA A 354 14.05 -11.00 24.09
CA ALA A 354 13.92 -12.45 24.18
C ALA A 354 12.59 -12.94 23.58
N ILE A 355 11.47 -12.31 23.96
CA ILE A 355 10.14 -12.62 23.42
C ILE A 355 10.10 -12.38 21.91
N GLY A 356 10.61 -11.23 21.45
CA GLY A 356 10.61 -10.84 20.04
C GLY A 356 11.50 -11.74 19.17
N ALA A 357 12.67 -12.14 19.66
CA ALA A 357 13.54 -13.08 18.96
C ALA A 357 12.86 -14.45 18.76
N LYS A 358 12.18 -14.95 19.79
CA LYS A 358 11.38 -16.18 19.70
C LYS A 358 10.22 -16.02 18.72
N ALA A 359 9.50 -14.90 18.79
CA ALA A 359 8.39 -14.59 17.91
C ALA A 359 8.83 -14.55 16.42
N LEU A 360 9.92 -13.83 16.10
CA LEU A 360 10.44 -13.75 14.73
C LEU A 360 10.82 -15.12 14.17
N ARG A 361 11.50 -15.96 14.95
CA ARG A 361 11.90 -17.31 14.52
C ARG A 361 10.71 -18.20 14.21
N ILE A 362 9.59 -18.03 14.90
CA ILE A 362 8.37 -18.80 14.68
C ILE A 362 7.62 -18.26 13.46
N ILE A 363 7.39 -16.95 13.43
CA ILE A 363 6.59 -16.32 12.37
C ILE A 363 7.23 -16.43 10.99
N CYS A 364 8.56 -16.31 10.92
CA CYS A 364 9.29 -16.35 9.64
C CYS A 364 9.19 -17.69 8.89
N LEU A 365 8.78 -18.77 9.55
CA LEU A 365 8.52 -20.06 8.90
C LEU A 365 7.43 -19.95 7.82
N GLY A 366 6.52 -18.98 7.94
CA GLY A 366 5.49 -18.71 6.96
C GLY A 366 5.91 -17.80 5.80
N PHE A 367 7.04 -17.10 5.87
CA PHE A 367 7.40 -16.06 4.91
C PHE A 367 7.49 -16.55 3.47
N ILE A 368 8.24 -17.64 3.23
CA ILE A 368 8.41 -18.18 1.87
C ILE A 368 7.06 -18.58 1.27
N VAL A 369 6.21 -19.22 2.08
CA VAL A 369 4.89 -19.68 1.67
C VAL A 369 3.95 -18.50 1.39
N SER A 370 4.08 -17.40 2.14
CA SER A 370 3.28 -16.18 1.94
C SER A 370 3.45 -15.55 0.56
N ALA A 371 4.57 -15.81 -0.12
CA ALA A 371 4.81 -15.36 -1.49
C ALA A 371 3.71 -15.85 -2.45
N VAL A 372 3.13 -17.03 -2.21
CA VAL A 372 2.03 -17.59 -3.03
C VAL A 372 0.79 -16.73 -2.91
N SER A 373 0.36 -16.41 -1.68
CA SER A 373 -0.83 -15.60 -1.42
C SER A 373 -0.67 -14.19 -1.98
N THR A 374 0.47 -13.55 -1.71
CA THR A 374 0.76 -12.17 -2.15
C THR A 374 0.83 -12.06 -3.67
N THR A 375 1.55 -12.99 -4.34
CA THR A 375 1.66 -13.01 -5.81
C THR A 375 0.32 -13.31 -6.47
N SER A 376 -0.45 -14.27 -5.93
CA SER A 376 -1.77 -14.63 -6.47
C SER A 376 -2.77 -13.49 -6.35
N SER A 377 -2.84 -12.82 -5.19
CA SER A 377 -3.67 -11.63 -4.98
C SER A 377 -3.34 -10.53 -5.97
N GLY A 378 -2.05 -10.16 -6.09
CA GLY A 378 -1.62 -9.14 -7.03
C GLY A 378 -1.86 -9.49 -8.50
N ALA A 379 -1.68 -10.77 -8.88
CA ALA A 379 -2.00 -11.23 -10.23
C ALA A 379 -3.51 -11.15 -10.51
N LEU A 380 -4.37 -11.56 -9.57
CA LEU A 380 -5.83 -11.46 -9.70
C LEU A 380 -6.30 -10.01 -9.84
N GLU A 381 -5.72 -9.09 -9.07
CA GLU A 381 -5.98 -7.65 -9.21
C GLU A 381 -5.58 -7.16 -10.61
N GLY A 382 -4.39 -7.53 -11.09
CA GLY A 382 -3.93 -7.20 -12.44
C GLY A 382 -4.81 -7.79 -13.55
N LEU A 383 -5.40 -8.97 -13.33
CA LEU A 383 -6.37 -9.60 -14.23
C LEU A 383 -7.76 -8.95 -14.19
N GLY A 384 -7.96 -7.92 -13.39
CA GLY A 384 -9.28 -7.33 -13.18
C GLY A 384 -10.23 -8.17 -12.32
N LYS A 385 -9.70 -9.14 -11.57
CA LYS A 385 -10.48 -10.08 -10.74
C LYS A 385 -10.32 -9.73 -9.25
N GLY A 386 -10.83 -8.57 -8.84
CA GLY A 386 -10.69 -8.06 -7.48
C GLY A 386 -11.37 -8.93 -6.42
N VAL A 387 -12.59 -9.43 -6.68
CA VAL A 387 -13.31 -10.26 -5.70
C VAL A 387 -12.57 -11.54 -5.33
N PRO A 388 -12.01 -12.33 -6.26
CA PRO A 388 -11.15 -13.46 -5.91
C PRO A 388 -9.93 -13.08 -5.08
N SER A 389 -9.31 -11.91 -5.33
CA SER A 389 -8.21 -11.39 -4.50
C SER A 389 -8.68 -11.11 -3.06
N LEU A 390 -9.84 -10.47 -2.91
CA LEU A 390 -10.44 -10.20 -1.60
C LEU A 390 -10.75 -11.49 -0.83
N VAL A 391 -11.24 -12.54 -1.50
CA VAL A 391 -11.50 -13.85 -0.86
C VAL A 391 -10.22 -14.40 -0.23
N ILE A 392 -9.08 -14.33 -0.95
CA ILE A 392 -7.79 -14.77 -0.38
C ILE A 392 -7.45 -13.97 0.88
N SER A 393 -7.62 -12.65 0.84
CA SER A 393 -7.31 -11.78 1.98
C SER A 393 -8.26 -11.98 3.16
N LEU A 394 -9.56 -12.17 2.91
CA LEU A 394 -10.53 -12.49 3.98
C LEU A 394 -10.21 -13.83 4.64
N CYS A 395 -9.89 -14.85 3.84
CA CYS A 395 -9.45 -16.13 4.38
C CYS A 395 -8.22 -15.97 5.27
N ARG A 396 -7.21 -15.22 4.78
CA ARG A 396 -5.95 -14.99 5.51
C ARG A 396 -6.17 -14.20 6.80
N TYR A 397 -6.77 -13.00 6.71
CA TYR A 397 -6.82 -12.04 7.81
C TYR A 397 -7.98 -12.24 8.79
N VAL A 398 -9.07 -12.89 8.36
CA VAL A 398 -10.27 -13.04 9.18
C VAL A 398 -10.56 -14.50 9.50
N LEU A 399 -10.65 -15.36 8.49
CA LEU A 399 -11.12 -16.73 8.68
C LEU A 399 -10.07 -17.67 9.28
N PHE A 400 -8.78 -17.41 9.05
CA PHE A 400 -7.73 -18.27 9.57
C PHE A 400 -7.00 -17.64 10.76
N ILE A 401 -6.31 -16.50 10.56
CA ILE A 401 -5.38 -16.04 11.60
C ILE A 401 -6.09 -15.63 12.90
N MET A 402 -7.24 -14.96 12.83
CA MET A 402 -7.94 -14.54 14.05
C MET A 402 -8.44 -15.72 14.89
N PRO A 403 -9.17 -16.71 14.34
CA PRO A 403 -9.58 -17.89 15.11
C PRO A 403 -8.41 -18.74 15.56
N LEU A 404 -7.39 -18.96 14.70
CA LEU A 404 -6.20 -19.72 15.08
C LEU A 404 -5.41 -19.04 16.18
N ALA A 405 -5.20 -17.73 16.10
CA ALA A 405 -4.51 -16.98 17.15
C ALA A 405 -5.25 -17.07 18.47
N TRP A 406 -6.59 -16.95 18.46
CA TRP A 406 -7.40 -17.08 19.66
C TRP A 406 -7.35 -18.51 20.27
N LEU A 407 -7.50 -19.56 19.44
CA LEU A 407 -7.46 -20.95 19.87
C LEU A 407 -6.08 -21.34 20.41
N LEU A 408 -5.02 -21.03 19.65
CA LEU A 408 -3.65 -21.35 20.03
C LEU A 408 -3.17 -20.52 21.24
N CYS A 409 -3.67 -19.29 21.38
CA CYS A 409 -3.43 -18.46 22.54
C CYS A 409 -4.01 -19.09 23.82
N ARG A 410 -5.22 -19.66 23.73
CA ARG A 410 -5.82 -20.40 24.86
C ARG A 410 -5.09 -21.68 25.21
N ALA A 411 -4.58 -22.40 24.19
CA ALA A 411 -3.91 -23.69 24.41
C ALA A 411 -2.44 -23.56 24.88
N PHE A 412 -1.71 -22.58 24.31
CA PHE A 412 -0.25 -22.47 24.46
C PHE A 412 0.19 -21.07 24.96
N GLY A 413 -0.75 -20.24 25.45
CA GLY A 413 -0.46 -18.88 25.86
C GLY A 413 -0.03 -17.98 24.68
N PRO A 414 0.66 -16.85 24.96
CA PRO A 414 0.99 -15.86 23.94
C PRO A 414 1.91 -16.40 22.82
N THR A 415 2.70 -17.45 23.09
CA THR A 415 3.52 -18.11 22.07
C THR A 415 2.65 -18.75 20.97
N GLY A 416 1.45 -19.23 21.33
CA GLY A 416 0.48 -19.78 20.38
C GLY A 416 0.07 -18.77 19.30
N VAL A 417 0.01 -17.48 19.64
CA VAL A 417 -0.31 -16.41 18.67
C VAL A 417 0.73 -16.36 17.54
N TRP A 418 2.01 -16.56 17.86
CA TRP A 418 3.08 -16.56 16.85
C TRP A 418 2.97 -17.75 15.89
N HIS A 419 2.55 -18.91 16.40
CA HIS A 419 2.31 -20.09 15.55
C HIS A 419 1.13 -19.92 14.61
N ALA A 420 0.12 -19.14 14.96
CA ALA A 420 -1.02 -18.84 14.08
C ALA A 420 -0.57 -18.20 12.75
N PHE A 421 0.52 -17.42 12.73
CA PHE A 421 0.98 -16.75 11.51
C PHE A 421 1.40 -17.76 10.44
N TRP A 422 2.35 -18.64 10.72
CA TRP A 422 2.86 -19.56 9.69
C TRP A 422 1.81 -20.60 9.27
N ILE A 423 0.97 -21.08 10.20
CA ILE A 423 -0.13 -21.99 9.88
C ILE A 423 -1.11 -21.33 8.91
N THR A 424 -1.48 -20.09 9.21
CA THR A 424 -2.34 -19.29 8.33
C THR A 424 -1.73 -19.11 6.93
N GLU A 425 -0.42 -18.86 6.83
CA GLU A 425 0.23 -18.70 5.53
C GLU A 425 0.15 -19.98 4.69
N VAL A 426 0.31 -21.14 5.28
CA VAL A 426 0.16 -22.43 4.59
C VAL A 426 -1.28 -22.63 4.09
N CYS A 427 -2.28 -22.41 4.96
CA CYS A 427 -3.69 -22.54 4.57
C CYS A 427 -4.06 -21.52 3.48
N SER A 428 -3.62 -20.27 3.63
CA SER A 428 -3.91 -19.19 2.68
C SER A 428 -3.23 -19.42 1.33
N ALA A 429 -2.02 -19.95 1.31
CA ALA A 429 -1.31 -20.29 0.08
C ALA A 429 -2.03 -21.38 -0.72
N ALA A 430 -2.55 -22.42 -0.04
CA ALA A 430 -3.35 -23.47 -0.69
C ALA A 430 -4.62 -22.88 -1.34
N ILE A 431 -5.36 -22.02 -0.60
CA ILE A 431 -6.54 -21.34 -1.14
C ILE A 431 -6.15 -20.42 -2.30
N ALA A 432 -5.12 -19.60 -2.13
CA ALA A 432 -4.66 -18.66 -3.14
C ALA A 432 -4.29 -19.36 -4.45
N PHE A 433 -3.60 -20.50 -4.36
CA PHE A 433 -3.28 -21.32 -5.52
C PHE A 433 -4.51 -21.86 -6.22
N VAL A 434 -5.48 -22.40 -5.48
CA VAL A 434 -6.74 -22.92 -6.05
C VAL A 434 -7.56 -21.78 -6.68
N VAL A 435 -7.73 -20.67 -5.99
CA VAL A 435 -8.49 -19.51 -6.48
C VAL A 435 -7.86 -18.93 -7.74
N TYR A 436 -6.53 -18.75 -7.75
CA TYR A 436 -5.81 -18.27 -8.92
C TYR A 436 -5.97 -19.22 -10.11
N ARG A 437 -5.74 -20.54 -9.92
CA ARG A 437 -5.92 -21.52 -10.99
C ARG A 437 -7.34 -21.51 -11.56
N LYS A 438 -8.36 -21.53 -10.72
CA LYS A 438 -9.77 -21.47 -11.18
C LYS A 438 -10.07 -20.15 -11.91
N ALA A 439 -9.49 -19.06 -11.45
CA ALA A 439 -9.71 -17.76 -12.08
C ALA A 439 -9.05 -17.65 -13.46
N VAL A 440 -7.88 -18.25 -13.66
CA VAL A 440 -7.15 -18.22 -14.95
C VAL A 440 -7.70 -19.30 -15.91
N ALA A 441 -8.15 -20.46 -15.40
CA ALA A 441 -8.70 -21.54 -16.22
C ALA A 441 -10.08 -21.24 -16.84
N LYS A 442 -10.87 -20.34 -16.23
CA LYS A 442 -12.14 -19.87 -16.84
C LYS A 442 -11.81 -18.94 -18.01
N LYS A 443 -11.74 -19.53 -19.21
CA LYS A 443 -11.65 -18.84 -20.50
C LYS A 443 -12.94 -18.13 -20.86
#